data_0d9d4ed42208932f122a19ee162aaf26
#
_entry.id   0d9d4ed42208932f122a19ee162aaf26
#
_cell.length_a   1.000
_cell.length_b   1.000
_cell.length_c   1.000
_cell.angle_alpha   90.00
_cell.angle_beta   90.00
_cell.angle_gamma   90.00
#
_symmetry.space_group_name_H-M   'P 1'
#
loop_
_entity.id
_entity.type
_entity.pdbx_description
1 polymer ?
#
loop_
_entity_poly.entity_id
_entity_poly.type
_entity_poly.pdbx_seq_one_letter_code
_entity_poly.pdbx_strand_id
1 'polypeptide(L)'
;ITIFPDGSIADYRSDITGHPDSIIIRKKQIDTRANDIRFIINQLERIQSGEIKHVLNGYLDLTQIGVAGHSFGGGTSTLVSFLDDRITATMALDSWMNPVPREVIEKGLMQPFLHIGRPHWGDSDYPSNYSLLDTLIQNNRGSNHQITIKNTLHMDYCDAPLFSPLVKIILDVGKISRHRSVYLVNQVSLEFFDQYLRNTPSLILNKKIDVPEFHYH
;
A
#
# COMPACT_ATOMS: atom_id res chain seq x y z
N ILE A 1 -4.91 -19.85 12.28
CA ILE A 1 -6.18 -19.88 13.01
C ILE A 1 -6.53 -18.45 13.37
N THR A 2 -7.70 -17.98 12.94
CA THR A 2 -8.28 -16.71 13.38
C THR A 2 -9.39 -17.00 14.36
N ILE A 3 -9.34 -16.36 15.52
CA ILE A 3 -10.37 -16.45 16.54
C ILE A 3 -11.17 -15.14 16.51
N PHE A 4 -12.47 -15.23 16.25
CA PHE A 4 -13.36 -14.07 16.24
C PHE A 4 -13.80 -13.68 17.66
N PRO A 5 -14.29 -12.43 17.88
CA PRO A 5 -14.75 -11.98 19.20
C PRO A 5 -15.87 -12.82 19.80
N ASP A 6 -16.67 -13.50 18.98
CA ASP A 6 -17.73 -14.42 19.40
C ASP A 6 -17.22 -15.83 19.78
N GLY A 7 -15.89 -16.04 19.72
CA GLY A 7 -15.23 -17.32 19.98
C GLY A 7 -15.26 -18.29 18.80
N SER A 8 -15.85 -17.94 17.67
CA SER A 8 -15.78 -18.77 16.47
C SER A 8 -14.35 -18.80 15.90
N ILE A 9 -13.99 -19.90 15.24
CA ILE A 9 -12.65 -20.14 14.71
C ILE A 9 -12.74 -20.30 13.20
N ALA A 10 -11.93 -19.53 12.49
CA ALA A 10 -11.66 -19.77 11.06
C ALA A 10 -10.32 -20.48 10.92
N ASP A 11 -10.34 -21.66 10.33
CA ASP A 11 -9.13 -22.39 9.97
C ASP A 11 -8.39 -21.68 8.83
N TYR A 12 -7.05 -21.71 8.90
CA TYR A 12 -6.22 -21.31 7.78
C TYR A 12 -6.52 -22.24 6.59
N ARG A 13 -7.00 -21.65 5.51
CA ARG A 13 -7.12 -22.38 4.24
C ARG A 13 -5.76 -22.42 3.57
N SER A 14 -5.42 -23.57 3.02
CA SER A 14 -4.15 -23.84 2.35
C SER A 14 -3.78 -22.74 1.35
N ASP A 15 -2.47 -22.61 1.14
CA ASP A 15 -1.90 -21.73 0.13
C ASP A 15 -2.56 -21.98 -1.24
N ILE A 16 -2.99 -20.89 -1.87
CA ILE A 16 -3.57 -20.91 -3.22
C ILE A 16 -2.53 -20.65 -4.32
N THR A 17 -1.27 -20.49 -3.93
CA THR A 17 -0.14 -20.31 -4.86
C THR A 17 -0.05 -21.54 -5.77
N GLY A 18 -0.05 -21.29 -7.10
CA GLY A 18 -0.09 -22.35 -8.10
C GLY A 18 -1.47 -22.95 -8.39
N HIS A 19 -2.53 -22.51 -7.70
CA HIS A 19 -3.90 -22.91 -8.06
C HIS A 19 -4.27 -22.32 -9.43
N PRO A 20 -4.93 -23.09 -10.34
CA PRO A 20 -5.32 -22.59 -11.67
C PRO A 20 -6.14 -21.30 -11.63
N ASP A 21 -6.97 -21.14 -10.62
CA ASP A 21 -7.83 -19.95 -10.41
C ASP A 21 -7.27 -18.96 -9.39
N SER A 22 -5.95 -19.01 -9.12
CA SER A 22 -5.33 -18.17 -8.07
C SER A 22 -5.64 -16.69 -8.23
N ILE A 23 -5.60 -16.14 -9.44
CA ILE A 23 -5.90 -14.73 -9.69
C ILE A 23 -7.39 -14.40 -9.41
N ILE A 24 -8.31 -15.30 -9.71
CA ILE A 24 -9.74 -15.13 -9.43
C ILE A 24 -9.98 -15.10 -7.92
N ILE A 25 -9.31 -16.00 -7.19
CA ILE A 25 -9.37 -16.03 -5.73
C ILE A 25 -8.77 -14.74 -5.16
N ARG A 26 -7.63 -14.27 -5.68
CA ARG A 26 -7.01 -13.01 -5.24
C ARG A 26 -7.90 -11.79 -5.50
N LYS A 27 -8.61 -11.75 -6.62
CA LYS A 27 -9.60 -10.69 -6.88
C LYS A 27 -10.73 -10.68 -5.84
N LYS A 28 -11.24 -11.83 -5.43
CA LYS A 28 -12.23 -11.91 -4.34
C LYS A 28 -11.64 -11.48 -2.99
N GLN A 29 -10.38 -11.84 -2.74
CA GLN A 29 -9.71 -11.46 -1.49
C GLN A 29 -9.44 -9.95 -1.41
N ILE A 30 -9.08 -9.29 -2.52
CA ILE A 30 -8.83 -7.86 -2.50
C ILE A 30 -10.13 -7.07 -2.23
N ASP A 31 -11.25 -7.52 -2.80
CA ASP A 31 -12.58 -6.94 -2.53
C ASP A 31 -12.94 -7.05 -1.04
N THR A 32 -12.72 -8.23 -0.45
CA THR A 32 -12.94 -8.45 0.99
C THR A 32 -12.11 -7.49 1.82
N ARG A 33 -10.80 -7.40 1.55
CA ARG A 33 -9.89 -6.50 2.29
C ARG A 33 -10.23 -5.02 2.12
N ALA A 34 -10.65 -4.60 0.94
CA ALA A 34 -11.10 -3.23 0.72
C ALA A 34 -12.36 -2.92 1.55
N ASN A 35 -13.30 -3.86 1.61
CA ASN A 35 -14.49 -3.73 2.46
C ASN A 35 -14.16 -3.75 3.96
N ASP A 36 -13.17 -4.52 4.40
CA ASP A 36 -12.68 -4.50 5.79
C ASP A 36 -12.14 -3.12 6.17
N ILE A 37 -11.37 -2.47 5.29
CA ILE A 37 -10.87 -1.10 5.53
C ILE A 37 -12.04 -0.12 5.61
N ARG A 38 -13.01 -0.18 4.70
CA ARG A 38 -14.22 0.66 4.76
C ARG A 38 -15.01 0.44 6.04
N PHE A 39 -15.14 -0.81 6.47
CA PHE A 39 -15.75 -1.14 7.76
C PHE A 39 -15.01 -0.48 8.92
N ILE A 40 -13.66 -0.54 8.93
CA ILE A 40 -12.85 0.13 9.97
C ILE A 40 -13.09 1.63 9.96
N ILE A 41 -13.11 2.29 8.80
CA ILE A 41 -13.40 3.73 8.71
C ILE A 41 -14.80 4.04 9.29
N ASN A 42 -15.81 3.24 8.97
CA ASN A 42 -17.16 3.39 9.54
C ASN A 42 -17.15 3.23 11.08
N GLN A 43 -16.36 2.29 11.64
CA GLN A 43 -16.24 2.16 13.09
C GLN A 43 -15.52 3.37 13.73
N LEU A 44 -14.51 3.94 13.05
CA LEU A 44 -13.82 5.15 13.53
C LEU A 44 -14.75 6.36 13.54
N GLU A 45 -15.64 6.51 12.55
CA GLU A 45 -16.69 7.54 12.56
C GLU A 45 -17.64 7.38 13.76
N ARG A 46 -18.08 6.15 14.05
CA ARG A 46 -18.93 5.85 15.20
C ARG A 46 -18.23 6.09 16.53
N ILE A 47 -16.93 5.85 16.61
CA ILE A 47 -16.10 6.21 17.77
C ILE A 47 -16.01 7.73 17.89
N GLN A 48 -15.68 8.43 16.80
CA GLN A 48 -15.53 9.88 16.80
C GLN A 48 -16.81 10.60 17.18
N SER A 49 -17.97 10.10 16.75
CA SER A 49 -19.29 10.66 17.10
C SER A 49 -19.73 10.33 18.53
N GLY A 50 -19.05 9.40 19.23
CA GLY A 50 -19.43 8.94 20.56
C GLY A 50 -20.50 7.84 20.58
N GLU A 51 -20.92 7.33 19.42
CA GLU A 51 -21.84 6.18 19.34
C GLU A 51 -21.20 4.92 19.94
N ILE A 52 -19.88 4.76 19.69
CA ILE A 52 -19.07 3.73 20.34
C ILE A 52 -18.19 4.41 21.39
N LYS A 53 -18.35 3.98 22.65
CA LYS A 53 -17.52 4.50 23.74
C LYS A 53 -16.09 3.99 23.64
N HIS A 54 -15.14 4.89 23.37
CA HIS A 54 -13.73 4.55 23.19
C HIS A 54 -12.82 5.71 23.62
N VAL A 55 -11.55 5.42 23.94
CA VAL A 55 -10.55 6.43 24.33
C VAL A 55 -10.22 7.43 23.22
N LEU A 56 -10.46 7.08 21.96
CA LEU A 56 -10.23 7.93 20.78
C LEU A 56 -11.41 8.86 20.47
N ASN A 57 -12.51 8.82 21.23
CA ASN A 57 -13.65 9.68 21.00
C ASN A 57 -13.25 11.16 21.06
N GLY A 58 -13.53 11.90 19.99
CA GLY A 58 -13.19 13.31 19.87
C GLY A 58 -11.73 13.62 19.49
N TYR A 59 -10.87 12.59 19.31
CA TYR A 59 -9.45 12.76 18.98
C TYR A 59 -9.08 12.38 17.55
N LEU A 60 -10.04 11.92 16.74
CA LEU A 60 -9.78 11.51 15.36
C LEU A 60 -10.10 12.64 14.39
N ASP A 61 -9.18 12.95 13.51
CA ASP A 61 -9.45 13.78 12.33
C ASP A 61 -9.77 12.89 11.13
N LEU A 62 -11.05 12.62 10.92
CA LEU A 62 -11.53 11.77 9.83
C LEU A 62 -11.68 12.55 8.50
N THR A 63 -11.28 13.81 8.44
CA THR A 63 -11.16 14.56 7.20
C THR A 63 -9.81 14.34 6.52
N GLN A 64 -8.87 13.67 7.20
CA GLN A 64 -7.49 13.44 6.78
C GLN A 64 -7.13 11.96 6.88
N ILE A 65 -7.76 11.13 6.03
CA ILE A 65 -7.54 9.68 6.04
C ILE A 65 -6.55 9.30 4.93
N GLY A 66 -5.37 8.81 5.32
CA GLY A 66 -4.41 8.19 4.42
C GLY A 66 -4.46 6.68 4.52
N VAL A 67 -4.27 5.99 3.39
CA VAL A 67 -4.08 4.55 3.37
C VAL A 67 -2.74 4.17 2.77
N ALA A 68 -2.12 3.12 3.31
CA ALA A 68 -0.87 2.57 2.81
C ALA A 68 -0.90 1.04 2.82
N GLY A 69 -0.18 0.44 1.89
CA GLY A 69 -0.04 -1.02 1.88
C GLY A 69 1.14 -1.51 1.05
N HIS A 70 1.70 -2.63 1.46
CA HIS A 70 2.78 -3.32 0.75
C HIS A 70 2.23 -4.48 -0.08
N SER A 71 2.77 -4.68 -1.28
CA SER A 71 2.46 -5.83 -2.12
C SER A 71 0.95 -5.91 -2.46
N PHE A 72 0.30 -7.01 -2.06
CA PHE A 72 -1.15 -7.16 -2.16
C PHE A 72 -1.92 -6.08 -1.38
N GLY A 73 -1.36 -5.60 -0.26
CA GLY A 73 -1.88 -4.47 0.50
C GLY A 73 -1.82 -3.16 -0.29
N GLY A 74 -0.82 -2.95 -1.14
CA GLY A 74 -0.73 -1.78 -2.03
C GLY A 74 -1.85 -1.78 -3.07
N GLY A 75 -2.14 -2.93 -3.69
CA GLY A 75 -3.30 -3.10 -4.55
C GLY A 75 -4.63 -2.88 -3.79
N THR A 76 -4.71 -3.38 -2.54
CA THR A 76 -5.89 -3.15 -1.68
C THR A 76 -6.08 -1.66 -1.37
N SER A 77 -4.99 -0.94 -1.03
CA SER A 77 -5.04 0.50 -0.79
C SER A 77 -5.52 1.26 -2.03
N THR A 78 -5.07 0.86 -3.21
CA THR A 78 -5.52 1.42 -4.49
C THR A 78 -7.02 1.17 -4.70
N LEU A 79 -7.49 -0.06 -4.47
CA LEU A 79 -8.90 -0.40 -4.64
C LEU A 79 -9.80 0.36 -3.66
N VAL A 80 -9.46 0.37 -2.38
CA VAL A 80 -10.31 1.04 -1.37
C VAL A 80 -10.38 2.54 -1.60
N SER A 81 -9.30 3.17 -2.07
CA SER A 81 -9.28 4.59 -2.40
C SER A 81 -10.17 4.93 -3.59
N PHE A 82 -10.34 4.00 -4.53
CA PHE A 82 -11.32 4.15 -5.61
C PHE A 82 -12.76 4.01 -5.12
N LEU A 83 -13.01 3.20 -4.09
CA LEU A 83 -14.34 2.87 -3.58
C LEU A 83 -14.84 3.78 -2.45
N ASP A 84 -13.96 4.59 -1.84
CA ASP A 84 -14.29 5.37 -0.65
C ASP A 84 -13.64 6.76 -0.69
N ASP A 85 -14.46 7.77 -0.98
CA ASP A 85 -14.03 9.17 -1.15
C ASP A 85 -13.54 9.82 0.16
N ARG A 86 -13.71 9.18 1.32
CA ARG A 86 -13.16 9.65 2.59
C ARG A 86 -11.64 9.51 2.67
N ILE A 87 -11.06 8.65 1.81
CA ILE A 87 -9.62 8.48 1.72
C ILE A 87 -9.03 9.64 0.92
N THR A 88 -8.14 10.39 1.53
CA THR A 88 -7.60 11.65 0.99
C THR A 88 -6.17 11.52 0.47
N ALA A 89 -5.46 10.43 0.77
CA ALA A 89 -4.12 10.12 0.23
C ALA A 89 -3.87 8.60 0.20
N THR A 90 -3.24 8.13 -0.87
CA THR A 90 -3.00 6.69 -1.11
C THR A 90 -1.52 6.41 -1.35
N MET A 91 -0.95 5.47 -0.60
CA MET A 91 0.43 5.02 -0.81
C MET A 91 0.48 3.51 -1.06
N ALA A 92 1.20 3.13 -2.10
CA ALA A 92 1.39 1.75 -2.51
C ALA A 92 2.89 1.39 -2.51
N LEU A 93 3.29 0.49 -1.61
CA LEU A 93 4.66 0.03 -1.44
C LEU A 93 4.86 -1.25 -2.24
N ASP A 94 5.70 -1.21 -3.26
CA ASP A 94 6.01 -2.34 -4.17
C ASP A 94 4.77 -3.19 -4.50
N SER A 95 3.72 -2.51 -4.94
CA SER A 95 2.36 -3.01 -5.00
C SER A 95 2.16 -4.06 -6.09
N TRP A 96 1.33 -5.07 -5.77
CA TRP A 96 0.85 -6.05 -6.73
C TRP A 96 -0.46 -5.59 -7.36
N MET A 97 -0.40 -5.18 -8.64
CA MET A 97 -1.52 -4.57 -9.35
C MET A 97 -2.43 -5.58 -10.06
N ASN A 98 -1.96 -6.80 -10.34
CA ASN A 98 -2.74 -7.79 -11.09
C ASN A 98 -4.12 -8.15 -10.48
N PRO A 99 -4.31 -8.18 -9.14
CA PRO A 99 -5.63 -8.39 -8.54
C PRO A 99 -6.56 -7.19 -8.61
N VAL A 100 -6.03 -5.97 -8.81
CA VAL A 100 -6.83 -4.74 -8.86
C VAL A 100 -7.81 -4.79 -10.05
N PRO A 101 -9.10 -4.47 -9.85
CA PRO A 101 -10.07 -4.46 -10.94
C PRO A 101 -9.66 -3.54 -12.10
N ARG A 102 -9.91 -3.98 -13.32
CA ARG A 102 -9.60 -3.20 -14.54
C ARG A 102 -10.24 -1.81 -14.53
N GLU A 103 -11.44 -1.72 -14.02
CA GLU A 103 -12.16 -0.45 -13.90
C GLU A 103 -11.37 0.59 -13.10
N VAL A 104 -10.72 0.18 -12.00
CA VAL A 104 -9.89 1.06 -11.17
C VAL A 104 -8.68 1.55 -11.95
N ILE A 105 -8.02 0.64 -12.67
CA ILE A 105 -6.84 0.96 -13.50
C ILE A 105 -7.19 1.94 -14.61
N GLU A 106 -8.34 1.74 -15.27
CA GLU A 106 -8.77 2.53 -16.43
C GLU A 106 -9.37 3.89 -16.05
N LYS A 107 -10.02 3.99 -14.89
CA LYS A 107 -10.62 5.26 -14.41
C LYS A 107 -9.64 6.11 -13.59
N GLY A 108 -8.65 5.49 -12.97
CA GLY A 108 -7.70 6.16 -12.08
C GLY A 108 -8.29 6.62 -10.75
N LEU A 109 -7.46 7.22 -9.92
CA LEU A 109 -7.81 7.77 -8.61
C LEU A 109 -7.98 9.29 -8.68
N MET A 110 -8.79 9.83 -7.77
CA MET A 110 -9.02 11.27 -7.65
C MET A 110 -8.08 11.94 -6.65
N GLN A 111 -7.63 11.19 -5.64
CA GLN A 111 -6.74 11.65 -4.58
C GLN A 111 -5.26 11.48 -4.93
N PRO A 112 -4.35 12.16 -4.22
CA PRO A 112 -2.92 11.97 -4.36
C PRO A 112 -2.51 10.51 -4.20
N PHE A 113 -1.64 10.07 -5.07
CA PHE A 113 -1.12 8.70 -5.12
C PHE A 113 0.40 8.68 -5.12
N LEU A 114 1.00 7.87 -4.26
CA LEU A 114 2.42 7.58 -4.25
C LEU A 114 2.66 6.08 -4.45
N HIS A 115 3.47 5.72 -5.42
CA HIS A 115 4.08 4.40 -5.50
C HIS A 115 5.58 4.48 -5.17
N ILE A 116 6.02 3.64 -4.23
CA ILE A 116 7.44 3.39 -3.98
C ILE A 116 7.69 1.92 -4.26
N GLY A 117 8.66 1.60 -5.12
CA GLY A 117 8.89 0.21 -5.50
C GLY A 117 10.33 -0.10 -5.90
N ARG A 118 10.57 -1.38 -6.13
CA ARG A 118 11.82 -1.90 -6.66
C ARG A 118 11.95 -1.60 -8.16
N PRO A 119 13.18 -1.63 -8.74
CA PRO A 119 13.39 -1.30 -10.14
C PRO A 119 12.67 -2.22 -11.13
N HIS A 120 12.42 -3.48 -10.74
CA HIS A 120 11.89 -4.49 -11.65
C HIS A 120 11.09 -5.57 -10.93
N TRP A 121 9.93 -5.94 -11.49
CA TRP A 121 9.15 -7.14 -11.13
C TRP A 121 9.40 -8.23 -12.18
N GLY A 122 9.51 -9.48 -11.73
CA GLY A 122 9.63 -10.62 -12.64
C GLY A 122 8.35 -10.82 -13.45
N ASP A 123 8.43 -10.66 -14.78
CA ASP A 123 7.26 -10.75 -15.65
C ASP A 123 6.69 -12.16 -15.75
N SER A 124 7.50 -13.19 -15.46
CA SER A 124 7.05 -14.59 -15.46
C SER A 124 6.00 -14.86 -14.39
N ASP A 125 6.15 -14.23 -13.21
CA ASP A 125 5.28 -14.47 -12.05
C ASP A 125 4.15 -13.45 -11.95
N TYR A 126 4.41 -12.22 -12.42
CA TYR A 126 3.49 -11.08 -12.32
C TYR A 126 3.45 -10.29 -13.63
N PRO A 127 2.88 -10.90 -14.69
CA PRO A 127 2.86 -10.30 -16.01
C PRO A 127 2.15 -8.95 -15.97
N SER A 128 2.76 -7.98 -16.63
CA SER A 128 2.20 -6.63 -16.78
C SER A 128 2.00 -5.83 -15.47
N ASN A 129 2.65 -6.20 -14.35
CA ASN A 129 2.45 -5.49 -13.09
C ASN A 129 2.75 -3.99 -13.21
N TYR A 130 3.91 -3.62 -13.77
CA TYR A 130 4.28 -2.22 -14.00
C TYR A 130 3.43 -1.56 -15.08
N SER A 131 3.08 -2.27 -16.15
CA SER A 131 2.18 -1.75 -17.18
C SER A 131 0.80 -1.38 -16.62
N LEU A 132 0.28 -2.15 -15.67
CA LEU A 132 -0.96 -1.82 -14.95
C LEU A 132 -0.78 -0.58 -14.06
N LEU A 133 0.33 -0.51 -13.33
CA LEU A 133 0.67 0.65 -12.50
C LEU A 133 0.81 1.93 -13.34
N ASP A 134 1.54 1.88 -14.45
CA ASP A 134 1.74 3.00 -15.35
C ASP A 134 0.40 3.47 -15.94
N THR A 135 -0.48 2.53 -16.31
CA THR A 135 -1.82 2.85 -16.80
C THR A 135 -2.65 3.54 -15.72
N LEU A 136 -2.60 3.05 -14.46
CA LEU A 136 -3.27 3.69 -13.34
C LEU A 136 -2.78 5.13 -13.15
N ILE A 137 -1.45 5.33 -13.11
CA ILE A 137 -0.83 6.65 -12.90
C ILE A 137 -1.21 7.62 -14.01
N GLN A 138 -1.24 7.18 -15.28
CA GLN A 138 -1.66 7.99 -16.42
C GLN A 138 -3.14 8.43 -16.33
N ASN A 139 -3.98 7.60 -15.74
CA ASN A 139 -5.41 7.86 -15.60
C ASN A 139 -5.78 8.60 -14.30
N ASN A 140 -4.87 8.64 -13.32
CA ASN A 140 -5.11 9.36 -12.07
C ASN A 140 -5.29 10.86 -12.32
N ARG A 141 -6.22 11.46 -11.59
CA ARG A 141 -6.53 12.91 -11.64
C ARG A 141 -5.90 13.67 -10.48
N GLY A 142 -5.57 12.99 -9.39
CA GLY A 142 -4.79 13.56 -8.29
C GLY A 142 -3.31 13.66 -8.62
N SER A 143 -2.54 14.26 -7.70
CA SER A 143 -1.07 14.32 -7.82
C SER A 143 -0.47 12.92 -7.78
N ASN A 144 0.48 12.65 -8.67
CA ASN A 144 1.15 11.36 -8.76
C ASN A 144 2.62 11.48 -8.41
N HIS A 145 3.09 10.52 -7.63
CA HIS A 145 4.51 10.33 -7.34
C HIS A 145 4.87 8.86 -7.55
N GLN A 146 5.92 8.63 -8.31
CA GLN A 146 6.46 7.28 -8.49
C GLN A 146 7.96 7.33 -8.24
N ILE A 147 8.42 6.58 -7.27
CA ILE A 147 9.82 6.50 -6.84
C ILE A 147 10.26 5.05 -6.86
N THR A 148 11.33 4.78 -7.58
CA THR A 148 12.02 3.49 -7.53
C THR A 148 13.25 3.61 -6.64
N ILE A 149 13.43 2.68 -5.68
CA ILE A 149 14.63 2.65 -4.84
C ILE A 149 15.61 1.61 -5.40
N LYS A 150 16.79 2.06 -5.80
CA LYS A 150 17.85 1.20 -6.36
C LYS A 150 18.30 0.14 -5.35
N ASN A 151 18.66 -1.03 -5.86
CA ASN A 151 19.17 -2.15 -5.06
C ASN A 151 18.21 -2.72 -4.02
N THR A 152 16.91 -2.42 -4.14
CA THR A 152 15.85 -3.06 -3.34
C THR A 152 15.22 -4.22 -4.09
N LEU A 153 14.64 -5.14 -3.33
CA LEU A 153 13.73 -6.20 -3.76
C LEU A 153 12.45 -6.14 -2.92
N HIS A 154 11.54 -7.10 -3.14
CA HIS A 154 10.17 -7.04 -2.60
C HIS A 154 10.08 -6.86 -1.08
N MET A 155 10.92 -7.57 -0.34
CA MET A 155 10.86 -7.54 1.13
C MET A 155 11.55 -6.33 1.77
N ASP A 156 12.21 -5.46 0.98
CA ASP A 156 12.81 -4.22 1.51
C ASP A 156 11.75 -3.14 1.85
N TYR A 157 10.49 -3.37 1.49
CA TYR A 157 9.37 -2.47 1.75
C TYR A 157 8.53 -2.87 2.97
N CYS A 158 9.07 -3.75 3.81
CA CYS A 158 8.49 -4.15 5.10
C CYS A 158 9.61 -4.40 6.12
N ASP A 159 9.26 -4.72 7.37
CA ASP A 159 10.23 -4.91 8.46
C ASP A 159 10.98 -6.24 8.42
N ALA A 160 10.65 -7.14 7.50
CA ALA A 160 11.27 -8.47 7.42
C ALA A 160 12.81 -8.45 7.40
N PRO A 161 13.49 -7.53 6.67
CA PRO A 161 14.95 -7.45 6.70
C PRO A 161 15.55 -7.14 8.06
N LEU A 162 14.77 -6.56 8.98
CA LEU A 162 15.23 -6.19 10.31
C LEU A 162 15.26 -7.38 11.29
N PHE A 163 14.47 -8.43 11.04
CA PHE A 163 14.35 -9.56 11.97
C PHE A 163 15.65 -10.34 12.14
N SER A 164 16.42 -10.50 11.07
CA SER A 164 17.70 -11.22 11.13
C SER A 164 18.60 -10.88 9.93
N PRO A 165 19.94 -10.87 10.11
CA PRO A 165 20.87 -10.78 8.98
C PRO A 165 20.74 -11.94 7.98
N LEU A 166 20.19 -13.07 8.41
CA LEU A 166 20.01 -14.28 7.59
C LEU A 166 18.74 -14.25 6.72
N VAL A 167 17.85 -13.29 6.95
CA VAL A 167 16.58 -13.17 6.20
C VAL A 167 16.83 -13.08 4.71
N LYS A 168 17.88 -12.42 4.25
CA LYS A 168 18.24 -12.30 2.83
C LYS A 168 18.61 -13.63 2.15
N ILE A 169 18.82 -14.72 2.92
CA ILE A 169 19.07 -16.06 2.36
C ILE A 169 17.75 -16.75 2.00
N ILE A 170 16.66 -16.36 2.68
CA ILE A 170 15.36 -17.03 2.60
C ILE A 170 14.34 -16.16 1.86
N LEU A 171 14.42 -14.84 2.03
CA LEU A 171 13.47 -13.88 1.48
C LEU A 171 14.10 -13.00 0.40
N ASP A 172 13.25 -12.48 -0.46
CA ASP A 172 13.59 -11.58 -1.58
C ASP A 172 13.97 -10.18 -1.05
N VAL A 173 15.21 -10.06 -0.54
CA VAL A 173 15.81 -8.83 0.02
C VAL A 173 16.97 -8.37 -0.86
N GLY A 174 17.00 -7.09 -1.18
CA GLY A 174 17.98 -6.49 -2.08
C GLY A 174 19.38 -6.32 -1.50
N LYS A 175 20.22 -5.68 -2.30
CA LYS A 175 21.63 -5.40 -1.92
C LYS A 175 21.79 -4.16 -1.05
N ILE A 176 20.75 -3.34 -0.94
CA ILE A 176 20.74 -2.15 -0.07
C ILE A 176 20.93 -2.56 1.41
N SER A 177 21.51 -1.70 2.22
CA SER A 177 21.52 -1.92 3.67
C SER A 177 20.09 -1.91 4.22
N ARG A 178 19.73 -2.92 5.02
CA ARG A 178 18.39 -3.05 5.63
C ARG A 178 17.95 -1.81 6.42
N HIS A 179 18.89 -1.15 7.11
CA HIS A 179 18.58 0.09 7.82
C HIS A 179 18.38 1.26 6.86
N ARG A 180 19.10 1.25 5.74
CA ARG A 180 18.95 2.30 4.72
C ARG A 180 17.64 2.18 3.96
N SER A 181 17.21 0.97 3.57
CA SER A 181 15.92 0.78 2.90
C SER A 181 14.76 1.24 3.78
N VAL A 182 14.71 0.78 5.03
CA VAL A 182 13.68 1.19 6.00
C VAL A 182 13.69 2.71 6.22
N TYR A 183 14.88 3.30 6.39
CA TYR A 183 15.00 4.75 6.54
C TYR A 183 14.41 5.50 5.34
N LEU A 184 14.76 5.10 4.11
CA LEU A 184 14.29 5.76 2.90
C LEU A 184 12.78 5.62 2.72
N VAL A 185 12.25 4.41 2.91
CA VAL A 185 10.80 4.16 2.84
C VAL A 185 10.06 5.03 3.86
N ASN A 186 10.54 5.06 5.12
CA ASN A 186 9.91 5.85 6.17
C ASN A 186 9.95 7.36 5.87
N GLN A 187 11.09 7.88 5.37
CA GLN A 187 11.21 9.30 5.04
C GLN A 187 10.23 9.71 3.93
N VAL A 188 10.17 8.95 2.85
CA VAL A 188 9.24 9.25 1.75
C VAL A 188 7.78 9.12 2.20
N SER A 189 7.48 8.09 3.00
CA SER A 189 6.13 7.87 3.55
C SER A 189 5.68 9.03 4.43
N LEU A 190 6.56 9.46 5.35
CA LEU A 190 6.28 10.59 6.24
C LEU A 190 6.03 11.86 5.42
N GLU A 191 6.95 12.21 4.51
CA GLU A 191 6.82 13.43 3.70
C GLU A 191 5.59 13.40 2.78
N PHE A 192 5.19 12.23 2.28
CA PHE A 192 3.96 12.11 1.48
C PHE A 192 2.72 12.41 2.32
N PHE A 193 2.58 11.77 3.47
CA PHE A 193 1.42 12.03 4.33
C PHE A 193 1.46 13.42 4.96
N ASP A 194 2.63 13.95 5.32
CA ASP A 194 2.75 15.34 5.77
C ASP A 194 2.31 16.33 4.69
N GLN A 195 2.67 16.10 3.42
CA GLN A 195 2.27 16.96 2.33
C GLN A 195 0.75 16.93 2.08
N TYR A 196 0.15 15.77 2.06
CA TYR A 196 -1.24 15.61 1.61
C TYR A 196 -2.27 15.56 2.75
N LEU A 197 -1.86 15.22 3.97
CA LEU A 197 -2.75 15.22 5.13
C LEU A 197 -2.54 16.42 6.04
N ARG A 198 -1.33 17.03 6.03
CA ARG A 198 -0.97 18.12 6.95
C ARG A 198 -0.55 19.40 6.24
N ASN A 199 -0.63 19.44 4.91
CA ASN A 199 -0.23 20.57 4.07
C ASN A 199 1.22 21.06 4.32
N THR A 200 2.12 20.15 4.69
CA THR A 200 3.54 20.45 4.89
C THR A 200 4.30 20.07 3.63
N PRO A 201 4.88 21.03 2.86
CA PRO A 201 5.52 20.72 1.59
C PRO A 201 6.69 19.74 1.73
N SER A 202 6.68 18.66 0.96
CA SER A 202 7.76 17.67 0.92
C SER A 202 8.98 18.20 0.17
N LEU A 203 10.16 17.92 0.70
CA LEU A 203 11.42 18.20 0.00
C LEU A 203 11.79 17.07 -0.98
N ILE A 204 11.50 15.84 -0.61
CA ILE A 204 11.77 14.63 -1.42
C ILE A 204 10.84 14.59 -2.64
N LEU A 205 9.52 14.68 -2.43
CA LEU A 205 8.55 14.59 -3.52
C LEU A 205 8.68 15.77 -4.51
N ASN A 206 9.09 16.92 -4.03
CA ASN A 206 9.34 18.10 -4.86
C ASN A 206 10.76 18.12 -5.44
N LYS A 207 11.52 17.03 -5.31
CA LYS A 207 12.90 16.86 -5.85
C LYS A 207 13.88 17.95 -5.41
N LYS A 208 13.68 18.51 -4.21
CA LYS A 208 14.57 19.54 -3.63
C LYS A 208 15.79 18.95 -2.92
N ILE A 209 15.74 17.66 -2.61
CA ILE A 209 16.83 16.89 -2.01
C ILE A 209 17.20 15.78 -3.00
N ASP A 210 18.50 15.68 -3.31
CA ASP A 210 19.03 14.56 -4.08
C ASP A 210 19.27 13.36 -3.16
N VAL A 211 18.64 12.24 -3.49
CA VAL A 211 18.84 10.95 -2.82
C VAL A 211 19.35 9.97 -3.86
N PRO A 212 20.64 9.56 -3.78
CA PRO A 212 21.28 8.78 -4.84
C PRO A 212 20.61 7.45 -5.17
N GLU A 213 19.89 6.88 -4.19
CA GLU A 213 19.16 5.63 -4.37
C GLU A 213 17.82 5.81 -5.10
N PHE A 214 17.30 7.03 -5.19
CA PHE A 214 16.00 7.28 -5.82
C PHE A 214 16.13 7.42 -7.33
N HIS A 215 15.12 6.90 -8.00
CA HIS A 215 14.80 7.20 -9.38
C HIS A 215 13.35 7.68 -9.42
N TYR A 216 13.15 8.91 -9.85
CA TYR A 216 11.83 9.53 -9.99
C TYR A 216 11.33 9.31 -11.42
N HIS A 217 10.07 8.93 -11.57
CA HIS A 217 9.43 8.74 -12.87
C HIS A 217 8.54 9.93 -13.25
#